data_cf6b99a7d9eb339c4e039e9320332b36
#
_entry.id   cf6b99a7d9eb339c4e039e9320332b36
#
_cell.length_a   1.000
_cell.length_b   1.000
_cell.length_c   1.000
_cell.angle_alpha   90.00
_cell.angle_beta   90.00
_cell.angle_gamma   90.00
#
_symmetry.space_group_name_H-M   'P 1'
#
loop_
_entity.id
_entity.type
_entity.pdbx_description
1 polymer ?
#
loop_
_entity_poly.entity_id
_entity_poly.type
_entity_poly.pdbx_seq_one_letter_code
_entity_poly.pdbx_strand_id
1 'polypeptide(L)'
;MMRLAFGRFSKGRNGNVSEEYKTFVAENPWLENYTLFMALKDAHGGKSWCEWETPLRLRDVTAVYSAKKKYAKDMEFYAFLQFEFFRQWYKLKKYANDNGIQIIGDIPIYCALDSADVWCESQLFQLDRDRVPTVVAGFPPDAFSEDGQLWGNPIYDWDRMKQENYRWWVGRMSFAKKLYDIVRIDHFIGFNSYYAIPFGNKTAHGGEWHDGPKYDLFNVIKRETGKGGIIAEDLGIITPSVRKLLKQAAYPSMKVLQFAFDPTGKSEYLPQNYTSQNCVVYTSTHDSDTALGWFNNLDRKTKQFVKEYLGVRHAAELPEAFIDIAWKSTADMAMTTMQELCGFGTEARINVPSTIGNNWRWRTLESDFTAKSAAYLDRLTEISNRKPPVKKSRKKR
;
A
#
# COMPACT_ATOMS: atom_id res chain seq x y z
N MET A 1 10.51 23.80 12.98
CA MET A 1 10.65 22.96 14.20
C MET A 1 11.70 21.86 14.02
N MET A 2 11.62 20.98 13.00
CA MET A 2 12.56 19.84 12.80
C MET A 2 14.03 20.25 12.63
N ARG A 3 14.34 21.32 11.88
CA ARG A 3 15.71 21.85 11.75
C ARG A 3 16.30 22.31 13.10
N LEU A 4 15.49 22.86 14.01
CA LEU A 4 15.94 23.22 15.37
C LEU A 4 16.24 21.98 16.21
N ALA A 5 15.39 20.93 16.12
CA ALA A 5 15.63 19.66 16.78
C ALA A 5 16.93 19.01 16.29
N PHE A 6 17.14 18.99 14.97
CA PHE A 6 18.37 18.50 14.36
C PHE A 6 19.61 19.30 14.83
N GLY A 7 19.51 20.64 14.90
CA GLY A 7 20.61 21.47 15.40
C GLY A 7 20.99 21.21 16.86
N ARG A 8 20.06 20.71 17.68
CA ARG A 8 20.36 20.23 19.05
C ARG A 8 20.93 18.82 19.03
N PHE A 9 20.37 17.97 18.20
CA PHE A 9 20.81 16.58 18.04
C PHE A 9 22.26 16.49 17.52
N SER A 10 22.60 17.24 16.47
CA SER A 10 23.95 17.24 15.85
C SER A 10 25.06 17.72 16.76
N LYS A 11 24.71 18.58 17.75
CA LYS A 11 25.65 19.00 18.79
C LYS A 11 25.92 17.88 19.82
N GLY A 12 24.99 16.92 19.95
CA GLY A 12 25.09 15.77 20.82
C GLY A 12 25.23 16.11 22.32
N ARG A 13 25.21 15.08 23.17
CA ARG A 13 25.69 15.19 24.53
C ARG A 13 27.23 15.16 24.49
N ASN A 14 27.87 16.21 24.97
CA ASN A 14 29.35 16.38 24.96
C ASN A 14 29.98 16.35 23.55
N GLY A 15 29.27 16.85 22.50
CA GLY A 15 29.80 16.91 21.15
C GLY A 15 29.74 15.60 20.34
N ASN A 16 29.16 14.53 20.89
CA ASN A 16 29.04 13.23 20.21
C ASN A 16 27.57 12.89 19.84
N VAL A 17 27.37 12.55 18.59
CA VAL A 17 26.10 11.95 18.11
C VAL A 17 25.95 10.54 18.71
N SER A 18 24.71 10.14 19.03
CA SER A 18 24.44 8.85 19.69
C SER A 18 24.92 7.64 18.87
N GLU A 19 25.42 6.62 19.54
CA GLU A 19 25.83 5.37 18.89
C GLU A 19 24.64 4.67 18.19
N GLU A 20 23.42 4.81 18.74
CA GLU A 20 22.19 4.32 18.14
C GLU A 20 21.96 4.91 16.73
N TYR A 21 22.21 6.21 16.56
CA TYR A 21 22.11 6.85 15.24
C TYR A 21 23.19 6.36 14.27
N LYS A 22 24.42 6.21 14.73
CA LYS A 22 25.53 5.72 13.89
C LYS A 22 25.24 4.30 13.40
N THR A 23 24.76 3.45 14.29
CA THR A 23 24.34 2.08 13.97
C THR A 23 23.21 2.09 12.94
N PHE A 24 22.18 2.94 13.15
CA PHE A 24 21.08 3.08 12.21
C PHE A 24 21.55 3.47 10.81
N VAL A 25 22.45 4.46 10.71
CA VAL A 25 23.00 4.87 9.40
C VAL A 25 23.80 3.74 8.75
N ALA A 26 24.64 3.04 9.51
CA ALA A 26 25.45 1.94 9.00
C ALA A 26 24.60 0.75 8.50
N GLU A 27 23.50 0.44 9.19
CA GLU A 27 22.58 -0.64 8.83
C GLU A 27 21.61 -0.31 7.69
N ASN A 28 21.53 0.96 7.27
CA ASN A 28 20.58 1.44 6.27
C ASN A 28 21.29 2.14 5.09
N PRO A 29 22.04 1.41 4.23
CA PRO A 29 22.83 1.99 3.14
C PRO A 29 21.97 2.75 2.10
N TRP A 30 20.67 2.48 2.00
CA TRP A 30 19.74 3.23 1.15
C TRP A 30 19.64 4.71 1.54
N LEU A 31 19.94 5.05 2.79
CA LEU A 31 19.93 6.44 3.27
C LEU A 31 20.83 7.36 2.44
N GLU A 32 21.97 6.87 1.96
CA GLU A 32 22.90 7.70 1.20
C GLU A 32 22.24 8.29 -0.06
N ASN A 33 21.54 7.45 -0.82
CA ASN A 33 20.84 7.87 -2.03
C ASN A 33 19.59 8.71 -1.71
N TYR A 34 18.80 8.26 -0.74
CA TYR A 34 17.58 8.96 -0.33
C TYR A 34 17.86 10.36 0.21
N THR A 35 18.86 10.49 1.09
CA THR A 35 19.19 11.78 1.71
C THR A 35 19.78 12.76 0.71
N LEU A 36 20.59 12.28 -0.24
CA LEU A 36 21.08 13.10 -1.34
C LEU A 36 19.94 13.58 -2.23
N PHE A 37 19.02 12.68 -2.61
CA PHE A 37 17.83 13.03 -3.39
C PHE A 37 17.03 14.13 -2.70
N MET A 38 16.74 14.00 -1.42
CA MET A 38 15.96 14.97 -0.65
C MET A 38 16.70 16.32 -0.50
N ALA A 39 18.00 16.29 -0.27
CA ALA A 39 18.82 17.50 -0.20
C ALA A 39 18.84 18.26 -1.54
N LEU A 40 18.91 17.52 -2.65
CA LEU A 40 18.82 18.10 -3.99
C LEU A 40 17.43 18.64 -4.28
N LYS A 41 16.36 17.95 -3.88
CA LYS A 41 14.98 18.45 -3.97
C LYS A 41 14.82 19.82 -3.30
N ASP A 42 15.31 19.95 -2.07
CA ASP A 42 15.30 21.23 -1.35
C ASP A 42 16.09 22.32 -2.11
N ALA A 43 17.29 21.98 -2.59
CA ALA A 43 18.15 22.91 -3.31
C ALA A 43 17.53 23.40 -4.63
N HIS A 44 16.67 22.59 -5.25
CA HIS A 44 15.96 22.93 -6.48
C HIS A 44 14.52 23.42 -6.21
N GLY A 45 14.19 23.83 -4.98
CA GLY A 45 12.88 24.39 -4.63
C GLY A 45 11.73 23.39 -4.76
N GLY A 46 11.99 22.09 -4.58
CA GLY A 46 10.99 21.01 -4.69
C GLY A 46 10.72 20.52 -6.12
N LYS A 47 11.40 21.04 -7.13
CA LYS A 47 11.24 20.60 -8.52
C LYS A 47 11.54 19.11 -8.68
N SER A 48 10.90 18.48 -9.67
CA SER A 48 11.19 17.11 -10.04
C SER A 48 12.65 16.93 -10.46
N TRP A 49 13.25 15.78 -10.16
CA TRP A 49 14.61 15.47 -10.61
C TRP A 49 14.72 15.45 -12.14
N CYS A 50 13.62 15.27 -12.86
CA CYS A 50 13.59 15.38 -14.32
C CYS A 50 13.93 16.79 -14.81
N GLU A 51 13.77 17.81 -13.96
CA GLU A 51 14.05 19.21 -14.26
C GLU A 51 15.42 19.69 -13.73
N TRP A 52 16.19 18.79 -13.07
CA TRP A 52 17.53 19.15 -12.59
C TRP A 52 18.51 19.26 -13.76
N GLU A 53 19.65 19.92 -13.51
CA GLU A 53 20.74 20.01 -14.47
C GLU A 53 21.17 18.63 -14.97
N THR A 54 21.46 18.50 -16.25
CA THR A 54 21.76 17.24 -16.91
C THR A 54 22.76 16.35 -16.14
N PRO A 55 23.88 16.84 -15.60
CA PRO A 55 24.81 16.00 -14.86
C PRO A 55 24.20 15.38 -13.58
N LEU A 56 23.34 16.11 -12.87
CA LEU A 56 22.64 15.59 -11.68
C LEU A 56 21.48 14.67 -12.08
N ARG A 57 20.71 15.07 -13.09
CA ARG A 57 19.61 14.27 -13.64
C ARG A 57 20.09 12.90 -14.10
N LEU A 58 21.20 12.85 -14.84
CA LEU A 58 21.81 11.61 -15.34
C LEU A 58 22.73 10.91 -14.33
N ARG A 59 22.89 11.48 -13.13
CA ARG A 59 23.77 10.95 -12.07
C ARG A 59 25.23 10.81 -12.49
N ASP A 60 25.76 11.81 -13.18
CA ASP A 60 27.21 11.88 -13.43
C ASP A 60 27.98 11.71 -12.13
N VAL A 61 29.01 10.85 -12.14
CA VAL A 61 29.76 10.47 -10.95
C VAL A 61 30.39 11.70 -10.27
N THR A 62 30.95 12.63 -11.06
CA THR A 62 31.62 13.85 -10.55
C THR A 62 30.59 14.82 -9.97
N ALA A 63 29.44 14.98 -10.65
CA ALA A 63 28.35 15.83 -10.18
C ALA A 63 27.74 15.31 -8.88
N VAL A 64 27.46 14.00 -8.80
CA VAL A 64 26.95 13.34 -7.58
C VAL A 64 27.95 13.47 -6.43
N TYR A 65 29.25 13.23 -6.67
CA TYR A 65 30.27 13.37 -5.64
C TYR A 65 30.37 14.82 -5.10
N SER A 66 30.35 15.80 -6.00
CA SER A 66 30.37 17.21 -5.64
C SER A 66 29.13 17.62 -4.85
N ALA A 67 27.95 17.12 -5.26
CA ALA A 67 26.69 17.34 -4.56
C ALA A 67 26.70 16.74 -3.15
N LYS A 68 27.18 15.51 -2.97
CA LYS A 68 27.33 14.89 -1.64
C LYS A 68 28.18 15.75 -0.70
N LYS A 69 29.28 16.30 -1.18
CA LYS A 69 30.11 17.21 -0.38
C LYS A 69 29.39 18.52 -0.05
N LYS A 70 28.77 19.14 -1.05
CA LYS A 70 28.09 20.43 -0.91
C LYS A 70 26.93 20.36 0.07
N TYR A 71 26.13 19.29 0.00
CA TYR A 71 24.87 19.11 0.75
C TYR A 71 24.98 18.14 1.94
N ALA A 72 26.21 17.83 2.40
CA ALA A 72 26.44 16.85 3.47
C ALA A 72 25.59 17.10 4.72
N LYS A 73 25.47 18.38 5.14
CA LYS A 73 24.65 18.75 6.31
C LYS A 73 23.16 18.56 6.10
N ASP A 74 22.67 18.77 4.89
CA ASP A 74 21.25 18.52 4.55
C ASP A 74 20.97 17.03 4.46
N MET A 75 21.91 16.26 3.93
CA MET A 75 21.81 14.79 3.93
C MET A 75 21.75 14.26 5.37
N GLU A 76 22.59 14.77 6.27
CA GLU A 76 22.56 14.40 7.69
C GLU A 76 21.23 14.76 8.36
N PHE A 77 20.65 15.91 8.01
CA PHE A 77 19.30 16.29 8.46
C PHE A 77 18.25 15.27 8.03
N TYR A 78 18.25 14.84 6.78
CA TYR A 78 17.29 13.84 6.30
C TYR A 78 17.55 12.46 6.91
N ALA A 79 18.80 12.08 7.14
CA ALA A 79 19.13 10.86 7.88
C ALA A 79 18.60 10.91 9.32
N PHE A 80 18.74 12.05 9.99
CA PHE A 80 18.17 12.28 11.31
C PHE A 80 16.64 12.14 11.31
N LEU A 81 15.95 12.68 10.32
CA LEU A 81 14.47 12.54 10.21
C LEU A 81 14.07 11.07 10.08
N GLN A 82 14.77 10.31 9.25
CA GLN A 82 14.52 8.88 9.10
C GLN A 82 14.81 8.11 10.40
N PHE A 83 15.94 8.40 11.06
CA PHE A 83 16.27 7.81 12.35
C PHE A 83 15.16 8.01 13.39
N GLU A 84 14.68 9.26 13.54
CA GLU A 84 13.62 9.57 14.50
C GLU A 84 12.28 8.91 14.12
N PHE A 85 11.98 8.83 12.82
CA PHE A 85 10.79 8.13 12.35
C PHE A 85 10.86 6.64 12.70
N PHE A 86 11.95 5.94 12.32
CA PHE A 86 12.07 4.50 12.55
C PHE A 86 12.16 4.16 14.02
N ARG A 87 12.83 4.98 14.83
CA ARG A 87 12.89 4.82 16.28
C ARG A 87 11.50 4.85 16.91
N GLN A 88 10.64 5.78 16.48
CA GLN A 88 9.26 5.89 16.96
C GLN A 88 8.38 4.77 16.39
N TRP A 89 8.53 4.45 15.11
CA TRP A 89 7.79 3.39 14.45
C TRP A 89 8.02 2.03 15.12
N TYR A 90 9.27 1.65 15.34
CA TYR A 90 9.58 0.37 15.98
C TYR A 90 9.07 0.28 17.42
N LYS A 91 9.05 1.40 18.16
CA LYS A 91 8.41 1.44 19.49
C LYS A 91 6.91 1.18 19.39
N LEU A 92 6.23 1.83 18.44
CA LEU A 92 4.80 1.64 18.20
C LEU A 92 4.50 0.21 17.75
N LYS A 93 5.24 -0.32 16.78
CA LYS A 93 5.09 -1.70 16.31
C LYS A 93 5.29 -2.69 17.45
N LYS A 94 6.35 -2.51 18.23
CA LYS A 94 6.59 -3.36 19.40
C LYS A 94 5.44 -3.31 20.39
N TYR A 95 4.92 -2.13 20.68
CA TYR A 95 3.77 -1.98 21.59
C TYR A 95 2.53 -2.72 21.04
N ALA A 96 2.22 -2.58 19.75
CA ALA A 96 1.14 -3.32 19.11
C ALA A 96 1.35 -4.84 19.23
N ASN A 97 2.53 -5.33 18.86
CA ASN A 97 2.85 -6.75 18.88
C ASN A 97 2.85 -7.34 20.30
N ASP A 98 3.34 -6.61 21.30
CA ASP A 98 3.30 -7.02 22.71
C ASP A 98 1.84 -7.19 23.22
N ASN A 99 0.89 -6.47 22.61
CA ASN A 99 -0.55 -6.59 22.87
C ASN A 99 -1.26 -7.57 21.92
N GLY A 100 -0.52 -8.34 21.12
CA GLY A 100 -1.08 -9.34 20.19
C GLY A 100 -1.67 -8.76 18.92
N ILE A 101 -1.42 -7.47 18.62
CA ILE A 101 -1.90 -6.76 17.42
C ILE A 101 -0.81 -6.81 16.35
N GLN A 102 -1.18 -7.23 15.15
CA GLN A 102 -0.32 -7.20 13.96
C GLN A 102 -0.62 -5.94 13.14
N ILE A 103 0.41 -5.38 12.53
CA ILE A 103 0.28 -4.23 11.64
C ILE A 103 0.35 -4.70 10.19
N ILE A 104 -0.67 -4.39 9.41
CA ILE A 104 -0.71 -4.62 7.97
C ILE A 104 -0.31 -3.32 7.29
N GLY A 105 0.78 -3.36 6.51
CA GLY A 105 1.20 -2.26 5.67
C GLY A 105 0.75 -2.45 4.22
N ASP A 106 0.79 -1.39 3.45
CA ASP A 106 0.43 -1.39 2.05
C ASP A 106 1.56 -0.83 1.21
N ILE A 107 1.90 -1.50 0.10
CA ILE A 107 2.92 -1.02 -0.84
C ILE A 107 2.33 -0.99 -2.26
N PRO A 108 2.46 0.13 -2.97
CA PRO A 108 2.05 0.21 -4.37
C PRO A 108 2.97 -0.63 -5.25
N ILE A 109 2.43 -1.20 -6.34
CA ILE A 109 3.27 -1.90 -7.32
C ILE A 109 4.32 -0.96 -7.91
N TYR A 110 3.95 0.26 -8.28
CA TYR A 110 4.85 1.21 -8.96
C TYR A 110 5.44 2.24 -8.01
N CYS A 111 6.58 2.81 -8.42
CA CYS A 111 7.18 3.99 -7.81
C CYS A 111 6.75 5.27 -8.54
N ALA A 112 6.66 6.38 -7.83
CA ALA A 112 6.49 7.67 -8.48
C ALA A 112 7.71 7.99 -9.35
N LEU A 113 7.50 8.60 -10.52
CA LEU A 113 8.61 9.06 -11.37
C LEU A 113 9.56 9.98 -10.59
N ASP A 114 9.00 10.93 -9.84
CA ASP A 114 9.75 11.84 -8.99
C ASP A 114 10.06 11.19 -7.63
N SER A 115 10.92 10.18 -7.64
CA SER A 115 11.37 9.44 -6.46
C SER A 115 12.85 9.16 -6.47
N ALA A 116 13.42 8.92 -5.29
CA ALA A 116 14.80 8.48 -5.15
C ALA A 116 15.06 7.15 -5.85
N ASP A 117 14.09 6.23 -5.82
CA ASP A 117 14.19 4.92 -6.45
C ASP A 117 14.40 5.05 -7.96
N VAL A 118 13.53 5.80 -8.66
CA VAL A 118 13.63 5.97 -10.12
C VAL A 118 14.89 6.77 -10.50
N TRP A 119 15.22 7.80 -9.74
CA TRP A 119 16.44 8.57 -10.00
C TRP A 119 17.71 7.75 -9.82
N CYS A 120 17.77 6.90 -8.78
CA CYS A 120 18.97 6.11 -8.46
C CYS A 120 19.12 4.85 -9.30
N GLU A 121 18.03 4.17 -9.55
CA GLU A 121 17.98 2.87 -10.20
C GLU A 121 17.27 2.97 -11.57
N SER A 122 17.50 4.07 -12.29
CA SER A 122 16.80 4.39 -13.55
C SER A 122 16.89 3.29 -14.60
N GLN A 123 17.96 2.47 -14.58
CA GLN A 123 18.13 1.31 -15.48
C GLN A 123 17.11 0.18 -15.21
N LEU A 124 16.39 0.21 -14.10
CA LEU A 124 15.34 -0.76 -13.77
C LEU A 124 13.95 -0.35 -14.29
N PHE A 125 13.88 0.78 -15.00
CA PHE A 125 12.62 1.32 -15.51
C PHE A 125 12.72 1.55 -17.02
N GLN A 126 11.59 1.53 -17.72
CA GLN A 126 11.52 1.79 -19.16
C GLN A 126 11.66 3.29 -19.44
N LEU A 127 12.87 3.78 -19.35
CA LEU A 127 13.27 5.16 -19.61
C LEU A 127 14.18 5.19 -20.85
N ASP A 128 14.17 6.31 -21.56
CA ASP A 128 15.11 6.56 -22.63
C ASP A 128 16.51 6.96 -22.09
N ARG A 129 17.44 7.27 -23.00
CA ARG A 129 18.81 7.72 -22.65
C ARG A 129 18.83 9.01 -21.83
N ASP A 130 17.82 9.87 -21.97
CA ASP A 130 17.66 11.12 -21.24
C ASP A 130 16.87 10.94 -19.94
N ARG A 131 16.55 9.67 -19.60
CA ARG A 131 15.77 9.25 -18.43
C ARG A 131 14.33 9.76 -18.43
N VAL A 132 13.78 9.98 -19.63
CA VAL A 132 12.36 10.26 -19.80
C VAL A 132 11.62 8.93 -19.96
N PRO A 133 10.48 8.72 -19.30
CA PRO A 133 9.69 7.50 -19.49
C PRO A 133 9.30 7.31 -20.97
N THR A 134 9.41 6.11 -21.48
CA THR A 134 8.88 5.76 -22.82
C THR A 134 7.41 5.42 -22.72
N VAL A 135 7.04 4.74 -21.62
CA VAL A 135 5.68 4.37 -21.27
C VAL A 135 5.46 4.55 -19.78
N VAL A 136 4.20 4.70 -19.37
CA VAL A 136 3.76 4.82 -17.99
C VAL A 136 2.60 3.90 -17.69
N ALA A 137 2.44 3.60 -16.39
CA ALA A 137 1.40 2.73 -15.90
C ALA A 137 0.02 3.40 -15.89
N GLY A 138 -1.00 2.57 -16.06
CA GLY A 138 -2.39 2.95 -15.93
C GLY A 138 -3.31 1.74 -16.05
N PHE A 139 -4.57 2.02 -16.31
CA PHE A 139 -5.60 1.02 -16.55
C PHE A 139 -6.47 1.44 -17.74
N PRO A 140 -6.88 0.51 -18.61
CA PRO A 140 -7.66 0.86 -19.79
C PRO A 140 -9.02 1.45 -19.47
N PRO A 141 -9.66 2.15 -20.42
CA PRO A 141 -11.05 2.53 -20.31
C PRO A 141 -11.95 1.34 -19.96
N ASP A 142 -12.86 1.57 -19.03
CA ASP A 142 -13.85 0.58 -18.58
C ASP A 142 -15.22 1.23 -18.29
N ALA A 143 -16.16 0.46 -17.72
CA ALA A 143 -17.49 0.96 -17.39
C ALA A 143 -17.50 2.02 -16.26
N PHE A 144 -16.40 2.17 -15.52
CA PHE A 144 -16.26 3.12 -14.41
C PHE A 144 -15.50 4.39 -14.82
N SER A 145 -14.67 4.30 -15.87
CA SER A 145 -13.88 5.43 -16.38
C SER A 145 -13.78 5.36 -17.90
N GLU A 146 -14.45 6.25 -18.60
CA GLU A 146 -14.43 6.33 -20.07
C GLU A 146 -13.02 6.61 -20.62
N ASP A 147 -12.23 7.40 -19.91
CA ASP A 147 -10.84 7.73 -20.26
C ASP A 147 -9.81 6.73 -19.69
N GLY A 148 -10.26 5.74 -18.90
CA GLY A 148 -9.39 4.86 -18.13
C GLY A 148 -8.67 5.61 -17.01
N GLN A 149 -7.60 5.01 -16.51
CA GLN A 149 -6.79 5.60 -15.45
C GLN A 149 -5.35 5.77 -15.92
N LEU A 150 -4.86 6.99 -15.95
CA LEU A 150 -3.47 7.33 -16.25
C LEU A 150 -2.74 7.62 -14.93
N TRP A 151 -1.95 6.67 -14.42
CA TRP A 151 -1.26 6.83 -13.14
C TRP A 151 0.06 7.59 -13.26
N GLY A 152 0.69 7.53 -14.44
CA GLY A 152 1.92 8.29 -14.73
C GLY A 152 3.20 7.71 -14.11
N ASN A 153 3.13 6.57 -13.43
CA ASN A 153 4.29 5.89 -12.87
C ASN A 153 5.10 5.23 -13.99
N PRO A 154 6.44 5.29 -13.98
CA PRO A 154 7.26 4.58 -14.96
C PRO A 154 7.10 3.06 -14.80
N ILE A 155 7.07 2.36 -15.91
CA ILE A 155 7.02 0.89 -15.96
C ILE A 155 8.41 0.32 -15.66
N TYR A 156 8.47 -0.81 -14.97
CA TYR A 156 9.71 -1.56 -14.76
C TYR A 156 10.25 -2.20 -16.04
N ASP A 157 11.56 -2.23 -16.17
CA ASP A 157 12.25 -3.15 -17.10
C ASP A 157 12.35 -4.52 -16.44
N TRP A 158 11.34 -5.35 -16.67
CA TRP A 158 11.25 -6.69 -16.05
C TRP A 158 12.34 -7.63 -16.51
N ASP A 159 12.85 -7.48 -17.75
CA ASP A 159 13.96 -8.30 -18.26
C ASP A 159 15.24 -7.96 -17.53
N ARG A 160 15.52 -6.69 -17.35
CA ARG A 160 16.66 -6.21 -16.55
C ARG A 160 16.55 -6.66 -15.10
N MET A 161 15.39 -6.50 -14.47
CA MET A 161 15.15 -6.97 -13.12
C MET A 161 15.35 -8.48 -12.96
N LYS A 162 14.92 -9.26 -13.95
CA LYS A 162 15.14 -10.72 -13.99
C LYS A 162 16.62 -11.08 -14.08
N GLN A 163 17.39 -10.40 -14.94
CA GLN A 163 18.85 -10.58 -15.07
C GLN A 163 19.55 -10.30 -13.75
N GLU A 164 19.07 -9.34 -12.97
CA GLU A 164 19.56 -9.00 -11.63
C GLU A 164 18.91 -9.84 -10.51
N ASN A 165 18.23 -10.95 -10.85
CA ASN A 165 17.54 -11.83 -9.91
C ASN A 165 16.55 -11.05 -9.01
N TYR A 166 15.87 -10.05 -9.56
CA TYR A 166 14.89 -9.20 -8.87
C TYR A 166 15.39 -8.55 -7.57
N ARG A 167 16.69 -8.30 -7.47
CA ARG A 167 17.35 -7.78 -6.26
C ARG A 167 16.63 -6.57 -5.66
N TRP A 168 16.20 -5.64 -6.49
CA TRP A 168 15.48 -4.44 -6.02
C TRP A 168 14.14 -4.80 -5.35
N TRP A 169 13.34 -5.68 -5.96
CA TRP A 169 12.08 -6.14 -5.37
C TRP A 169 12.28 -6.97 -4.10
N VAL A 170 13.31 -7.79 -4.05
CA VAL A 170 13.69 -8.53 -2.83
C VAL A 170 14.05 -7.55 -1.72
N GLY A 171 14.83 -6.53 -2.00
CA GLY A 171 15.16 -5.48 -1.05
C GLY A 171 13.92 -4.74 -0.53
N ARG A 172 13.03 -4.34 -1.45
CA ARG A 172 11.76 -3.66 -1.12
C ARG A 172 10.87 -4.50 -0.22
N MET A 173 10.69 -5.78 -0.56
CA MET A 173 9.86 -6.69 0.24
C MET A 173 10.51 -7.03 1.59
N SER A 174 11.82 -7.23 1.63
CA SER A 174 12.55 -7.44 2.88
C SER A 174 12.40 -6.27 3.83
N PHE A 175 12.47 -5.05 3.29
CA PHE A 175 12.31 -3.83 4.06
C PHE A 175 10.85 -3.65 4.54
N ALA A 176 9.87 -3.85 3.67
CA ALA A 176 8.45 -3.80 4.03
C ALA A 176 8.11 -4.80 5.15
N LYS A 177 8.64 -6.03 5.11
CA LYS A 177 8.46 -7.05 6.17
C LYS A 177 9.15 -6.69 7.49
N LYS A 178 10.15 -5.81 7.51
CA LYS A 178 10.69 -5.25 8.76
C LYS A 178 9.73 -4.23 9.37
N LEU A 179 9.10 -3.42 8.52
CA LEU A 179 8.17 -2.38 8.94
C LEU A 179 6.84 -2.95 9.42
N TYR A 180 6.31 -3.94 8.71
CA TYR A 180 4.97 -4.50 8.92
C TYR A 180 5.04 -5.98 9.26
N ASP A 181 3.98 -6.49 9.88
CA ASP A 181 3.83 -7.92 10.13
C ASP A 181 3.25 -8.65 8.92
N ILE A 182 2.40 -7.94 8.18
CA ILE A 182 1.81 -8.38 6.90
C ILE A 182 1.93 -7.22 5.90
N VAL A 183 2.17 -7.51 4.64
CA VAL A 183 2.29 -6.53 3.56
C VAL A 183 1.19 -6.79 2.53
N ARG A 184 0.27 -5.85 2.34
CA ARG A 184 -0.61 -5.84 1.18
C ARG A 184 0.17 -5.31 -0.02
N ILE A 185 0.16 -6.04 -1.11
CA ILE A 185 0.70 -5.56 -2.39
C ILE A 185 -0.46 -5.06 -3.22
N ASP A 186 -0.46 -3.76 -3.46
CA ASP A 186 -1.44 -3.06 -4.27
C ASP A 186 -1.28 -3.42 -5.75
N HIS A 187 -2.40 -3.50 -6.48
CA HIS A 187 -2.48 -3.84 -7.89
C HIS A 187 -1.68 -5.10 -8.28
N PHE A 188 -1.86 -6.18 -7.52
CA PHE A 188 -1.14 -7.44 -7.72
C PHE A 188 -1.30 -8.03 -9.12
N ILE A 189 -2.43 -7.78 -9.78
CA ILE A 189 -2.68 -8.23 -11.15
C ILE A 189 -1.65 -7.68 -12.16
N GLY A 190 -1.06 -6.53 -11.88
CA GLY A 190 -0.01 -5.90 -12.70
C GLY A 190 1.27 -6.73 -12.83
N PHE A 191 1.51 -7.67 -11.89
CA PHE A 191 2.62 -8.63 -12.02
C PHE A 191 2.30 -9.77 -12.99
N ASN A 192 1.04 -10.03 -13.30
CA ASN A 192 0.66 -10.96 -14.34
C ASN A 192 0.70 -10.29 -15.71
N SER A 193 0.03 -9.15 -15.82
CA SER A 193 0.01 -8.30 -17.01
C SER A 193 -0.26 -6.85 -16.57
N TYR A 194 0.40 -5.92 -17.22
CA TYR A 194 0.30 -4.50 -16.94
C TYR A 194 -0.09 -3.73 -18.19
N TYR A 195 -0.79 -2.62 -17.99
CA TYR A 195 -1.21 -1.73 -19.09
C TYR A 195 -0.22 -0.58 -19.21
N ALA A 196 0.47 -0.50 -20.34
CA ALA A 196 1.49 0.49 -20.63
C ALA A 196 0.94 1.55 -21.58
N ILE A 197 0.99 2.80 -21.16
CA ILE A 197 0.47 3.95 -21.91
C ILE A 197 1.66 4.77 -22.42
N PRO A 198 1.72 5.18 -23.70
CA PRO A 198 2.79 6.05 -24.18
C PRO A 198 2.92 7.31 -23.32
N PHE A 199 4.16 7.64 -22.92
CA PHE A 199 4.41 8.83 -22.12
C PHE A 199 4.00 10.10 -22.87
N GLY A 200 3.33 11.01 -22.17
CA GLY A 200 2.81 12.24 -22.77
C GLY A 200 1.32 12.18 -23.15
N ASN A 201 0.71 10.99 -23.18
CA ASN A 201 -0.74 10.88 -23.31
C ASN A 201 -1.43 11.56 -22.12
N LYS A 202 -2.64 12.05 -22.36
CA LYS A 202 -3.47 12.71 -21.32
C LYS A 202 -4.54 11.80 -20.73
N THR A 203 -4.80 10.68 -21.38
CA THR A 203 -5.76 9.64 -20.98
C THR A 203 -5.12 8.28 -21.17
N ALA A 204 -5.78 7.22 -20.73
CA ALA A 204 -5.30 5.85 -20.89
C ALA A 204 -5.55 5.28 -22.30
N HIS A 205 -6.16 6.04 -23.20
CA HIS A 205 -6.35 5.59 -24.58
C HIS A 205 -5.03 5.35 -25.29
N GLY A 206 -4.99 4.31 -26.10
CA GLY A 206 -3.81 3.95 -26.90
C GLY A 206 -2.70 3.24 -26.12
N GLY A 207 -2.99 2.82 -24.89
CA GLY A 207 -2.09 1.92 -24.17
C GLY A 207 -2.25 0.47 -24.62
N GLU A 208 -1.31 -0.37 -24.21
CA GLU A 208 -1.25 -1.79 -24.56
C GLU A 208 -0.98 -2.68 -23.36
N TRP A 209 -1.49 -3.90 -23.41
CA TRP A 209 -1.21 -4.91 -22.39
C TRP A 209 0.10 -5.63 -22.66
N HIS A 210 0.93 -5.74 -21.63
CA HIS A 210 2.18 -6.47 -21.63
C HIS A 210 2.23 -7.51 -20.53
N ASP A 211 3.01 -8.56 -20.74
CA ASP A 211 3.25 -9.59 -19.72
C ASP A 211 4.16 -9.05 -18.58
N GLY A 212 3.73 -9.27 -17.35
CA GLY A 212 4.54 -9.03 -16.16
C GLY A 212 5.50 -10.20 -15.85
N PRO A 213 6.26 -10.11 -14.74
CA PRO A 213 7.22 -11.13 -14.34
C PRO A 213 6.57 -12.42 -13.83
N LYS A 214 5.27 -12.42 -13.61
CA LYS A 214 4.46 -13.57 -13.17
C LYS A 214 5.06 -14.22 -11.90
N TYR A 215 5.03 -15.55 -11.84
CA TYR A 215 5.48 -16.29 -10.66
C TYR A 215 7.00 -16.26 -10.46
N ASP A 216 7.80 -15.97 -11.47
CA ASP A 216 9.27 -15.90 -11.37
C ASP A 216 9.71 -14.95 -10.25
N LEU A 217 9.14 -13.74 -10.22
CA LEU A 217 9.39 -12.76 -9.16
C LEU A 217 9.02 -13.29 -7.78
N PHE A 218 7.81 -13.83 -7.62
CA PHE A 218 7.32 -14.29 -6.32
C PHE A 218 8.04 -15.52 -5.82
N ASN A 219 8.54 -16.37 -6.71
CA ASN A 219 9.40 -17.50 -6.35
C ASN A 219 10.70 -17.01 -5.72
N VAL A 220 11.31 -15.96 -6.30
CA VAL A 220 12.52 -15.35 -5.74
C VAL A 220 12.22 -14.65 -4.40
N ILE A 221 11.17 -13.82 -4.34
CA ILE A 221 10.76 -13.17 -3.10
C ILE A 221 10.55 -14.19 -1.97
N LYS A 222 9.81 -15.28 -2.23
CA LYS A 222 9.58 -16.33 -1.22
C LYS A 222 10.86 -17.01 -0.75
N ARG A 223 11.79 -17.26 -1.66
CA ARG A 223 13.09 -17.87 -1.33
C ARG A 223 13.91 -16.96 -0.43
N GLU A 224 13.97 -15.67 -0.74
CA GLU A 224 14.86 -14.72 -0.07
C GLU A 224 14.23 -14.10 1.20
N THR A 225 12.91 -13.94 1.25
CA THR A 225 12.22 -13.24 2.36
C THR A 225 11.33 -14.15 3.21
N GLY A 226 11.29 -15.44 2.91
CA GLY A 226 10.41 -16.40 3.57
C GLY A 226 8.97 -16.40 3.03
N LYS A 227 8.26 -17.48 3.37
CA LYS A 227 6.84 -17.68 2.99
C LYS A 227 5.92 -16.91 3.93
N GLY A 228 4.81 -16.40 3.38
CA GLY A 228 3.74 -15.75 4.16
C GLY A 228 3.95 -14.26 4.42
N GLY A 229 3.01 -13.67 5.15
CA GLY A 229 3.01 -12.24 5.48
C GLY A 229 2.76 -11.32 4.27
N ILE A 230 2.07 -11.80 3.23
CA ILE A 230 1.70 -11.00 2.05
C ILE A 230 0.22 -11.23 1.74
N ILE A 231 -0.51 -10.17 1.45
CA ILE A 231 -1.87 -10.14 0.89
C ILE A 231 -1.78 -9.59 -0.53
N ALA A 232 -2.45 -10.23 -1.48
CA ALA A 232 -2.52 -9.75 -2.85
C ALA A 232 -3.80 -8.94 -3.06
N GLU A 233 -3.68 -7.70 -3.53
CA GLU A 233 -4.82 -6.96 -4.04
C GLU A 233 -5.07 -7.41 -5.48
N ASP A 234 -6.11 -8.23 -5.63
CA ASP A 234 -6.53 -8.85 -6.89
C ASP A 234 -7.87 -8.33 -7.39
N LEU A 235 -8.11 -7.03 -7.19
CA LEU A 235 -9.31 -6.37 -7.69
C LEU A 235 -9.16 -6.01 -9.18
N GLY A 236 -10.26 -6.04 -9.93
CA GLY A 236 -10.31 -5.71 -11.35
C GLY A 236 -10.51 -6.93 -12.27
N ILE A 237 -9.84 -6.99 -13.42
CA ILE A 237 -10.05 -8.02 -14.43
C ILE A 237 -9.29 -9.30 -14.07
N ILE A 238 -9.99 -10.28 -13.51
CA ILE A 238 -9.40 -11.56 -13.08
C ILE A 238 -9.43 -12.58 -14.22
N THR A 239 -8.36 -12.64 -14.98
CA THR A 239 -8.18 -13.65 -16.05
C THR A 239 -7.76 -15.01 -15.47
N PRO A 240 -7.89 -16.11 -16.25
CA PRO A 240 -7.36 -17.42 -15.84
C PRO A 240 -5.87 -17.39 -15.48
N SER A 241 -5.07 -16.54 -16.14
CA SER A 241 -3.64 -16.36 -15.86
C SER A 241 -3.42 -15.70 -14.49
N VAL A 242 -4.19 -14.68 -14.13
CA VAL A 242 -4.17 -14.06 -12.79
C VAL A 242 -4.55 -15.07 -11.72
N ARG A 243 -5.61 -15.87 -11.92
CA ARG A 243 -5.99 -16.94 -10.98
C ARG A 243 -4.88 -17.98 -10.79
N LYS A 244 -4.18 -18.35 -11.87
CA LYS A 244 -3.02 -19.24 -11.80
C LYS A 244 -1.89 -18.62 -10.98
N LEU A 245 -1.58 -17.34 -11.20
CA LEU A 245 -0.55 -16.63 -10.45
C LEU A 245 -0.88 -16.58 -8.96
N LEU A 246 -2.10 -16.20 -8.58
CA LEU A 246 -2.57 -16.18 -7.20
C LEU A 246 -2.43 -17.54 -6.52
N LYS A 247 -2.86 -18.62 -7.22
CA LYS A 247 -2.72 -19.99 -6.72
C LYS A 247 -1.25 -20.39 -6.50
N GLN A 248 -0.36 -20.06 -7.42
CA GLN A 248 1.07 -20.34 -7.30
C GLN A 248 1.72 -19.50 -6.18
N ALA A 249 1.34 -18.22 -6.10
CA ALA A 249 1.80 -17.34 -5.04
C ALA A 249 1.26 -17.76 -3.67
N ALA A 250 0.10 -18.40 -3.61
CA ALA A 250 -0.60 -18.80 -2.38
C ALA A 250 -0.80 -17.62 -1.40
N TYR A 251 -0.96 -16.41 -1.93
CA TYR A 251 -1.28 -15.23 -1.13
C TYR A 251 -2.79 -15.12 -0.95
N PRO A 252 -3.28 -14.68 0.22
CA PRO A 252 -4.68 -14.34 0.40
C PRO A 252 -5.13 -13.30 -0.63
N SER A 253 -6.28 -13.57 -1.27
CA SER A 253 -6.96 -12.63 -2.16
C SER A 253 -7.84 -11.65 -1.37
N MET A 254 -8.33 -10.60 -2.02
CA MET A 254 -9.25 -9.64 -1.40
C MET A 254 -10.69 -9.88 -1.82
N LYS A 255 -11.62 -9.77 -0.88
CA LYS A 255 -13.07 -9.82 -1.09
C LYS A 255 -13.71 -8.57 -0.51
N VAL A 256 -13.97 -7.57 -1.37
CA VAL A 256 -14.58 -6.30 -0.97
C VAL A 256 -16.11 -6.41 -1.11
N LEU A 257 -16.82 -6.29 0.00
CA LEU A 257 -18.28 -6.49 0.03
C LEU A 257 -19.05 -5.51 -0.87
N GLN A 258 -18.56 -4.30 -1.06
CA GLN A 258 -19.20 -3.35 -1.97
C GLN A 258 -19.27 -3.84 -3.42
N PHE A 259 -18.39 -4.78 -3.83
CA PHE A 259 -18.43 -5.41 -5.16
C PHE A 259 -19.29 -6.68 -5.20
N ALA A 260 -19.86 -7.08 -4.05
CA ALA A 260 -20.63 -8.31 -3.94
C ALA A 260 -22.05 -8.19 -4.50
N PHE A 261 -22.65 -7.02 -4.43
CA PHE A 261 -24.10 -6.85 -4.59
C PHE A 261 -24.52 -6.60 -6.05
N ASP A 262 -24.34 -7.61 -6.87
CA ASP A 262 -24.95 -7.71 -8.18
C ASP A 262 -26.32 -8.40 -8.01
N PRO A 263 -27.43 -7.79 -8.53
CA PRO A 263 -28.77 -8.37 -8.45
C PRO A 263 -28.95 -9.78 -9.05
N THR A 264 -27.96 -10.29 -9.78
CA THR A 264 -27.95 -11.70 -10.23
C THR A 264 -27.62 -12.70 -9.11
N GLY A 265 -27.04 -12.22 -7.99
CA GLY A 265 -26.61 -13.05 -6.86
C GLY A 265 -25.43 -13.98 -7.15
N LYS A 266 -24.76 -13.81 -8.30
CA LYS A 266 -23.66 -14.68 -8.77
C LYS A 266 -22.27 -14.15 -8.47
N SER A 267 -22.16 -12.95 -7.89
CA SER A 267 -20.87 -12.33 -7.59
C SER A 267 -19.99 -13.23 -6.72
N GLU A 268 -18.73 -13.40 -7.12
CA GLU A 268 -17.73 -14.14 -6.33
C GLU A 268 -17.32 -13.42 -5.04
N TYR A 269 -17.76 -12.17 -4.87
CA TYR A 269 -17.54 -11.39 -3.65
C TYR A 269 -18.63 -11.62 -2.59
N LEU A 270 -19.72 -12.31 -2.91
CA LEU A 270 -20.72 -12.74 -1.91
C LEU A 270 -20.13 -13.84 -1.03
N PRO A 271 -20.22 -13.77 0.31
CA PRO A 271 -19.59 -14.72 1.22
C PRO A 271 -19.93 -16.19 0.96
N GLN A 272 -21.17 -16.51 0.56
CA GLN A 272 -21.57 -17.87 0.22
C GLN A 272 -20.92 -18.42 -1.06
N ASN A 273 -20.35 -17.55 -1.90
CA ASN A 273 -19.72 -17.93 -3.16
C ASN A 273 -18.19 -18.04 -3.04
N TYR A 274 -17.60 -17.87 -1.85
CA TYR A 274 -16.15 -17.99 -1.66
C TYR A 274 -15.71 -19.43 -1.93
N THR A 275 -14.79 -19.58 -2.87
CA THR A 275 -14.23 -20.88 -3.26
C THR A 275 -12.99 -21.28 -2.45
N SER A 276 -12.47 -20.37 -1.62
CA SER A 276 -11.31 -20.56 -0.77
C SER A 276 -11.44 -19.72 0.50
N GLN A 277 -10.95 -20.25 1.61
CA GLN A 277 -10.81 -19.50 2.87
C GLN A 277 -9.59 -18.57 2.85
N ASN A 278 -8.60 -18.86 1.99
CA ASN A 278 -7.37 -18.05 1.85
C ASN A 278 -7.68 -16.70 1.20
N CYS A 279 -8.47 -15.90 1.88
CA CYS A 279 -8.83 -14.55 1.46
C CYS A 279 -9.06 -13.63 2.67
N VAL A 280 -9.07 -12.34 2.41
CA VAL A 280 -9.42 -11.29 3.36
C VAL A 280 -10.71 -10.63 2.89
N VAL A 281 -11.75 -10.65 3.70
CA VAL A 281 -12.98 -9.92 3.42
C VAL A 281 -12.92 -8.52 4.03
N TYR A 282 -13.33 -7.52 3.25
CA TYR A 282 -13.37 -6.11 3.64
C TYR A 282 -14.80 -5.59 3.54
N THR A 283 -15.24 -4.82 4.53
CA THR A 283 -16.50 -4.05 4.42
C THR A 283 -16.36 -2.96 3.38
N SER A 284 -15.26 -2.23 3.41
CA SER A 284 -14.81 -1.22 2.45
C SER A 284 -13.29 -1.10 2.51
N THR A 285 -12.69 -0.38 1.57
CA THR A 285 -11.25 -0.05 1.55
C THR A 285 -11.05 1.46 1.65
N HIS A 286 -9.79 1.90 1.75
CA HIS A 286 -9.45 3.32 1.71
C HIS A 286 -9.77 3.99 0.36
N ASP A 287 -9.90 3.23 -0.72
CA ASP A 287 -10.21 3.75 -2.06
C ASP A 287 -11.71 3.81 -2.37
N SER A 288 -12.51 3.10 -1.58
CA SER A 288 -13.97 3.09 -1.75
C SER A 288 -14.65 4.12 -0.85
N ASP A 289 -15.91 4.40 -1.11
CA ASP A 289 -16.75 5.15 -0.18
C ASP A 289 -17.07 4.30 1.06
N THR A 290 -17.57 4.90 2.13
CA THR A 290 -18.14 4.15 3.25
C THR A 290 -19.32 3.28 2.77
N ALA A 291 -19.64 2.21 3.49
CA ALA A 291 -20.77 1.35 3.14
C ALA A 291 -22.09 2.14 3.00
N LEU A 292 -22.31 3.10 3.90
CA LEU A 292 -23.48 3.96 3.86
C LEU A 292 -23.46 4.93 2.68
N GLY A 293 -22.33 5.57 2.43
CA GLY A 293 -22.13 6.47 1.28
C GLY A 293 -22.28 5.74 -0.05
N TRP A 294 -21.64 4.58 -0.18
CA TRP A 294 -21.78 3.70 -1.35
C TRP A 294 -23.25 3.32 -1.59
N PHE A 295 -23.96 2.86 -0.56
CA PHE A 295 -25.37 2.47 -0.68
C PHE A 295 -26.25 3.63 -1.16
N ASN A 296 -26.01 4.83 -0.65
CA ASN A 296 -26.81 6.01 -1.05
C ASN A 296 -26.69 6.36 -2.53
N ASN A 297 -25.59 5.95 -3.18
CA ASN A 297 -25.30 6.20 -4.59
C ASN A 297 -25.74 5.06 -5.53
N LEU A 298 -26.25 3.94 -5.00
CA LEU A 298 -26.72 2.82 -5.82
C LEU A 298 -28.06 3.14 -6.52
N ASP A 299 -28.31 2.45 -7.62
CA ASP A 299 -29.64 2.44 -8.27
C ASP A 299 -30.69 1.73 -7.39
N ARG A 300 -31.96 1.94 -7.71
CA ARG A 300 -33.07 1.41 -6.91
C ARG A 300 -33.10 -0.13 -6.83
N LYS A 301 -32.77 -0.83 -7.93
CA LYS A 301 -32.81 -2.29 -8.00
C LYS A 301 -31.70 -2.90 -7.13
N THR A 302 -30.53 -2.36 -7.23
CA THR A 302 -29.38 -2.79 -6.42
C THR A 302 -29.60 -2.49 -4.93
N LYS A 303 -30.16 -1.29 -4.59
CA LYS A 303 -30.56 -0.99 -3.21
C LYS A 303 -31.53 -1.98 -2.63
N GLN A 304 -32.51 -2.39 -3.41
CA GLN A 304 -33.51 -3.36 -2.97
C GLN A 304 -32.84 -4.74 -2.71
N PHE A 305 -32.02 -5.19 -3.65
CA PHE A 305 -31.25 -6.43 -3.49
C PHE A 305 -30.36 -6.43 -2.25
N VAL A 306 -29.62 -5.34 -2.01
CA VAL A 306 -28.78 -5.18 -0.81
C VAL A 306 -29.60 -5.31 0.46
N LYS A 307 -30.76 -4.61 0.53
CA LYS A 307 -31.63 -4.67 1.70
C LYS A 307 -32.18 -6.07 1.96
N GLU A 308 -32.65 -6.72 0.91
CA GLU A 308 -33.19 -8.09 1.00
C GLU A 308 -32.10 -9.09 1.42
N TYR A 309 -30.93 -9.01 0.81
CA TYR A 309 -29.81 -9.90 1.10
C TYR A 309 -29.32 -9.73 2.55
N LEU A 310 -29.21 -8.50 3.03
CA LEU A 310 -28.74 -8.20 4.38
C LEU A 310 -29.84 -8.29 5.45
N GLY A 311 -31.11 -8.37 5.05
CA GLY A 311 -32.24 -8.37 5.98
C GLY A 311 -32.45 -7.02 6.69
N VAL A 312 -32.00 -5.90 6.09
CA VAL A 312 -32.08 -4.56 6.70
C VAL A 312 -33.26 -3.75 6.13
N ARG A 313 -33.88 -2.94 6.97
CA ARG A 313 -35.00 -2.08 6.60
C ARG A 313 -34.56 -0.65 6.31
N HIS A 314 -33.63 -0.15 7.09
CA HIS A 314 -33.15 1.23 7.02
C HIS A 314 -31.67 1.27 6.64
N ALA A 315 -31.27 2.32 5.91
CA ALA A 315 -29.86 2.50 5.48
C ALA A 315 -28.89 2.60 6.66
N ALA A 316 -29.33 3.14 7.79
CA ALA A 316 -28.50 3.26 8.99
C ALA A 316 -28.08 1.89 9.60
N GLU A 317 -28.75 0.80 9.25
CA GLU A 317 -28.41 -0.56 9.70
C GLU A 317 -27.31 -1.21 8.85
N LEU A 318 -27.02 -0.64 7.68
CA LEU A 318 -26.09 -1.20 6.69
C LEU A 318 -24.66 -1.39 7.20
N PRO A 319 -24.02 -0.40 7.85
CA PRO A 319 -22.64 -0.56 8.30
C PRO A 319 -22.48 -1.75 9.25
N GLU A 320 -23.40 -1.93 10.21
CA GLU A 320 -23.40 -3.05 11.13
C GLU A 320 -23.64 -4.38 10.39
N ALA A 321 -24.59 -4.42 9.45
CA ALA A 321 -24.87 -5.61 8.65
C ALA A 321 -23.68 -6.02 7.76
N PHE A 322 -22.92 -5.06 7.22
CA PHE A 322 -21.68 -5.34 6.49
C PHE A 322 -20.61 -5.96 7.39
N ILE A 323 -20.43 -5.45 8.59
CA ILE A 323 -19.52 -6.03 9.58
C ILE A 323 -19.95 -7.45 9.93
N ASP A 324 -21.24 -7.64 10.18
CA ASP A 324 -21.83 -8.93 10.53
C ASP A 324 -21.54 -10.00 9.47
N ILE A 325 -21.82 -9.73 8.20
CA ILE A 325 -21.60 -10.72 7.13
C ILE A 325 -20.10 -10.95 6.86
N ALA A 326 -19.26 -9.93 7.02
CA ALA A 326 -17.82 -10.10 6.93
C ALA A 326 -17.30 -11.06 8.01
N TRP A 327 -17.70 -10.87 9.26
CA TRP A 327 -17.29 -11.72 10.38
C TRP A 327 -17.85 -13.14 10.29
N LYS A 328 -19.06 -13.31 9.75
CA LYS A 328 -19.70 -14.62 9.55
C LYS A 328 -19.21 -15.37 8.31
N SER A 329 -18.40 -14.73 7.46
CA SER A 329 -17.86 -15.35 6.25
C SER A 329 -16.83 -16.46 6.56
N THR A 330 -16.49 -17.25 5.55
CA THR A 330 -15.44 -18.29 5.66
C THR A 330 -14.03 -17.75 5.41
N ALA A 331 -13.85 -16.45 5.14
CA ALA A 331 -12.54 -15.86 4.90
C ALA A 331 -11.63 -15.98 6.14
N ASP A 332 -10.33 -16.25 5.94
CA ASP A 332 -9.35 -16.36 7.03
C ASP A 332 -9.20 -15.05 7.83
N MET A 333 -9.38 -13.91 7.18
CA MET A 333 -9.38 -12.60 7.83
C MET A 333 -10.61 -11.80 7.45
N ALA A 334 -11.14 -11.02 8.40
CA ALA A 334 -12.20 -10.04 8.18
C ALA A 334 -11.73 -8.67 8.66
N MET A 335 -11.96 -7.65 7.84
CA MET A 335 -11.54 -6.28 8.10
C MET A 335 -12.71 -5.32 7.95
N THR A 336 -12.80 -4.38 8.86
CA THR A 336 -13.73 -3.25 8.79
C THR A 336 -12.98 -1.94 9.03
N THR A 337 -13.55 -0.84 8.59
CA THR A 337 -13.02 0.49 8.86
C THR A 337 -13.70 1.12 10.08
N MET A 338 -13.05 2.13 10.67
CA MET A 338 -13.69 2.92 11.76
C MET A 338 -14.95 3.62 11.27
N GLN A 339 -15.01 3.96 9.99
CA GLN A 339 -16.17 4.62 9.40
C GLN A 339 -17.43 3.74 9.48
N GLU A 340 -17.31 2.46 9.14
CA GLU A 340 -18.43 1.50 9.28
C GLU A 340 -18.76 1.27 10.74
N LEU A 341 -17.76 1.11 11.59
CA LEU A 341 -17.98 0.87 13.02
C LEU A 341 -18.70 2.04 13.69
N CYS A 342 -18.50 3.26 13.20
CA CYS A 342 -19.17 4.48 13.67
C CYS A 342 -20.44 4.82 12.87
N GLY A 343 -20.72 4.15 11.78
CA GLY A 343 -21.89 4.41 10.92
C GLY A 343 -21.81 5.72 10.14
N PHE A 344 -20.60 6.16 9.78
CA PHE A 344 -20.38 7.40 9.01
C PHE A 344 -20.70 7.24 7.51
N GLY A 345 -21.13 8.33 6.90
CA GLY A 345 -21.38 8.43 5.45
C GLY A 345 -20.15 8.89 4.67
N THR A 346 -20.40 9.38 3.44
CA THR A 346 -19.38 9.85 2.48
C THR A 346 -18.48 10.95 3.04
N GLU A 347 -18.93 11.71 4.02
CA GLU A 347 -18.13 12.75 4.71
C GLU A 347 -16.89 12.19 5.38
N ALA A 348 -16.88 10.89 5.72
CA ALA A 348 -15.75 10.20 6.32
C ALA A 348 -14.90 9.42 5.30
N ARG A 349 -15.15 9.55 4.00
CA ARG A 349 -14.35 8.92 2.96
C ARG A 349 -12.91 9.44 3.01
N ILE A 350 -11.93 8.52 2.94
CA ILE A 350 -10.50 8.85 3.10
C ILE A 350 -9.88 9.27 1.78
N ASN A 351 -10.17 8.53 0.70
CA ASN A 351 -9.53 8.72 -0.59
C ASN A 351 -10.54 8.56 -1.74
N VAL A 352 -10.36 9.38 -2.76
CA VAL A 352 -11.04 9.27 -4.05
C VAL A 352 -9.96 9.08 -5.11
N PRO A 353 -9.81 7.85 -5.66
CA PRO A 353 -8.79 7.55 -6.66
C PRO A 353 -8.83 8.53 -7.85
N SER A 354 -7.69 8.78 -8.46
CA SER A 354 -7.51 9.69 -9.59
C SER A 354 -7.84 11.15 -9.31
N THR A 355 -7.93 11.57 -8.04
CA THR A 355 -8.16 12.98 -7.66
C THR A 355 -7.01 13.55 -6.86
N ILE A 356 -6.88 14.88 -6.92
CA ILE A 356 -5.93 15.66 -6.11
C ILE A 356 -6.74 16.54 -5.16
N GLY A 357 -6.28 16.71 -3.92
CA GLY A 357 -6.89 17.64 -2.96
C GLY A 357 -7.10 17.08 -1.57
N ASN A 358 -8.35 16.81 -1.19
CA ASN A 358 -8.73 16.50 0.19
C ASN A 358 -8.52 15.04 0.63
N ASN A 359 -7.81 14.22 -0.16
CA ASN A 359 -7.51 12.84 0.18
C ASN A 359 -6.63 12.73 1.42
N TRP A 360 -6.82 11.66 2.21
CA TRP A 360 -6.05 11.30 3.39
C TRP A 360 -6.12 12.32 4.54
N ARG A 361 -7.16 13.15 4.61
CA ARG A 361 -7.31 14.18 5.64
C ARG A 361 -8.26 13.80 6.77
N TRP A 362 -9.23 12.93 6.50
CA TRP A 362 -10.16 12.48 7.52
C TRP A 362 -9.43 11.84 8.71
N ARG A 363 -9.92 12.08 9.91
CA ARG A 363 -9.41 11.51 11.16
C ARG A 363 -10.57 11.18 12.08
N THR A 364 -10.47 10.02 12.75
CA THR A 364 -11.32 9.70 13.90
C THR A 364 -11.02 10.63 15.07
N LEU A 365 -12.04 10.90 15.88
CA LEU A 365 -11.92 11.57 17.16
C LEU A 365 -11.82 10.54 18.28
N GLU A 366 -11.31 10.94 19.45
CA GLU A 366 -11.24 10.07 20.63
C GLU A 366 -12.64 9.58 21.05
N SER A 367 -13.66 10.43 20.89
CA SER A 367 -15.07 10.11 21.16
C SER A 367 -15.64 8.99 20.30
N ASP A 368 -15.04 8.68 19.14
CA ASP A 368 -15.51 7.63 18.23
C ASP A 368 -15.12 6.23 18.74
N PHE A 369 -14.11 6.14 19.62
CA PHE A 369 -13.67 4.90 20.23
C PHE A 369 -14.53 4.58 21.46
N THR A 370 -15.72 4.01 21.25
CA THR A 370 -16.68 3.76 22.33
C THR A 370 -16.56 2.34 22.92
N ALA A 371 -16.84 2.20 24.21
CA ALA A 371 -16.96 0.89 24.84
C ALA A 371 -18.05 0.01 24.19
N LYS A 372 -19.10 0.63 23.64
CA LYS A 372 -20.18 -0.06 22.92
C LYS A 372 -19.65 -0.72 21.64
N SER A 373 -18.89 0.02 20.82
CA SER A 373 -18.30 -0.49 19.59
C SER A 373 -17.29 -1.61 19.87
N ALA A 374 -16.47 -1.45 20.92
CA ALA A 374 -15.53 -2.49 21.34
C ALA A 374 -16.26 -3.77 21.79
N ALA A 375 -17.29 -3.65 22.63
CA ALA A 375 -18.09 -4.79 23.10
C ALA A 375 -18.83 -5.49 21.95
N TYR A 376 -19.33 -4.73 20.97
CA TYR A 376 -19.96 -5.28 19.78
C TYR A 376 -18.97 -6.15 18.97
N LEU A 377 -17.79 -5.62 18.66
CA LEU A 377 -16.77 -6.38 17.90
C LEU A 377 -16.26 -7.58 18.69
N ASP A 378 -16.05 -7.46 20.01
CA ASP A 378 -15.61 -8.58 20.83
C ASP A 378 -16.62 -9.73 20.80
N ARG A 379 -17.90 -9.40 21.03
CA ARG A 379 -18.99 -10.39 20.96
C ARG A 379 -19.11 -11.02 19.56
N LEU A 380 -19.09 -10.21 18.51
CA LEU A 380 -19.17 -10.69 17.14
C LEU A 380 -18.00 -11.61 16.80
N THR A 381 -16.79 -11.26 17.22
CA THR A 381 -15.57 -12.05 17.02
C THR A 381 -15.67 -13.40 17.74
N GLU A 382 -16.28 -13.43 18.94
CA GLU A 382 -16.50 -14.65 19.70
C GLU A 382 -17.53 -15.58 19.04
N ILE A 383 -18.72 -15.07 18.72
CA ILE A 383 -19.78 -15.90 18.11
C ILE A 383 -19.45 -16.36 16.69
N SER A 384 -18.57 -15.65 15.99
CA SER A 384 -18.06 -16.02 14.68
C SER A 384 -16.81 -16.92 14.74
N ASN A 385 -16.44 -17.36 15.95
CA ASN A 385 -15.27 -18.23 16.20
C ASN A 385 -13.94 -17.66 15.61
N ARG A 386 -13.75 -16.33 15.68
CA ARG A 386 -12.58 -15.63 15.17
C ARG A 386 -11.61 -15.18 16.25
N LYS A 387 -11.89 -15.43 17.54
CA LYS A 387 -10.92 -15.14 18.61
C LYS A 387 -9.69 -16.02 18.45
N PRO A 388 -8.48 -15.45 18.50
CA PRO A 388 -7.27 -16.25 18.47
C PRO A 388 -7.25 -17.21 19.67
N PRO A 389 -6.69 -18.43 19.51
CA PRO A 389 -6.58 -19.36 20.62
C PRO A 389 -5.75 -18.72 21.73
N VAL A 390 -6.28 -18.77 22.97
CA VAL A 390 -5.59 -18.26 24.15
C VAL A 390 -4.27 -19.02 24.30
N LYS A 391 -3.13 -18.34 24.12
CA LYS A 391 -1.82 -18.92 24.40
C LYS A 391 -1.81 -19.34 25.88
N LYS A 392 -1.92 -20.65 26.14
CA LYS A 392 -1.69 -21.17 27.50
C LYS A 392 -0.32 -20.66 27.97
N SER A 393 -0.31 -19.82 28.99
CA SER A 393 0.94 -19.37 29.62
C SER A 393 1.76 -20.65 29.97
N ARG A 394 2.92 -20.82 29.37
CA ARG A 394 3.86 -21.83 29.85
C ARG A 394 4.19 -21.43 31.28
N LYS A 395 3.56 -22.09 32.27
CA LYS A 395 4.03 -22.02 33.65
C LYS A 395 5.50 -22.43 33.58
N LYS A 396 6.41 -21.50 33.87
CA LYS A 396 7.80 -21.84 34.14
C LYS A 396 7.76 -22.81 35.32
N ARG A 397 8.13 -24.05 35.04
CA ARG A 397 8.54 -25.01 36.08
C ARG A 397 9.98 -24.72 36.43
#